data_8b34207d389c34b262d73b0260f9154f
#
_entry.id   8b34207d389c34b262d73b0260f9154f
#
_cell.length_a   1.000
_cell.length_b   1.000
_cell.length_c   1.000
_cell.angle_alpha   90.00
_cell.angle_beta   90.00
_cell.angle_gamma   90.00
#
_symmetry.space_group_name_H-M   'P 1'
#
loop_
_entity.id
_entity.type
_entity.pdbx_description
1 polymer ?
#
loop_
_entity_poly.entity_id
_entity_poly.type
_entity_poly.pdbx_seq_one_letter_code
_entity_poly.pdbx_strand_id
1 'polypeptide(L)'
;MTSDVQTSKATAGYSGDGGGVAFRWAGAAPAIPSTAVEPLDDTSIDLGIITDAGVGHTIAKDTTDRKDIKGKTYYVQQTSVDHTFTLTLADSTDLDVLRTIVGDDNVLVDGEGNVTVRHNAKVAPRRSWVFDFSLDQGVKRSFIEVGQVISIGDVTHVSSEMYEFAVTIKVFEGPRIDGDFVRDMYAWVDGSAMLGVSTALLPSGTVGAEYGHTVRAVGGTAPYVYEAESGLPDGLTMSADGEISGTPATEGESSVVVKVMDAGGAIARKTLPLVIAG
;
A
#
# COMPACT_ATOMS: atom_id res chain seq x y z
N MET A 1 39.37 15.90 4.34
CA MET A 1 38.22 15.59 5.20
C MET A 1 37.36 14.61 4.42
N THR A 2 37.57 13.33 4.68
CA THR A 2 36.73 12.27 4.11
C THR A 2 35.39 12.32 4.85
N SER A 3 34.35 12.77 4.20
CA SER A 3 32.99 12.58 4.70
C SER A 3 32.65 11.10 4.57
N ASP A 4 32.74 10.41 5.68
CA ASP A 4 32.17 9.07 5.82
C ASP A 4 30.64 9.21 5.77
N VAL A 5 30.09 9.22 4.58
CA VAL A 5 28.67 8.95 4.40
C VAL A 5 28.54 7.45 4.65
N GLN A 6 28.40 7.08 5.90
CA GLN A 6 27.94 5.77 6.30
C GLN A 6 26.52 5.61 5.76
N THR A 7 26.40 5.07 4.57
CA THR A 7 25.18 4.39 4.18
C THR A 7 24.99 3.27 5.17
N SER A 8 24.20 3.50 6.20
CA SER A 8 23.73 2.43 7.06
C SER A 8 22.92 1.50 6.19
N LYS A 9 23.55 0.39 5.76
CA LYS A 9 22.80 -0.74 5.22
C LYS A 9 21.79 -1.12 6.30
N ALA A 10 20.57 -0.68 6.13
CA ALA A 10 19.47 -1.07 7.00
C ALA A 10 19.25 -2.57 6.77
N THR A 11 19.79 -3.39 7.62
CA THR A 11 19.59 -4.84 7.69
C THR A 11 18.18 -5.24 8.07
N ALA A 12 17.33 -4.25 8.34
CA ALA A 12 15.87 -4.40 8.43
C ALA A 12 15.29 -3.13 7.82
N GLY A 13 14.39 -3.24 6.86
CA GLY A 13 13.78 -2.15 6.11
C GLY A 13 12.99 -1.13 6.95
N TYR A 14 13.57 -0.68 8.04
CA TYR A 14 12.99 0.29 8.95
C TYR A 14 14.05 1.33 9.32
N SER A 15 14.01 2.49 8.69
CA SER A 15 14.68 3.66 9.21
C SER A 15 13.74 4.33 10.21
N GLY A 16 14.09 4.34 11.51
CA GLY A 16 13.29 4.94 12.59
C GLY A 16 13.07 6.45 12.48
N ASP A 17 13.55 7.09 11.41
CA ASP A 17 13.57 8.54 11.22
C ASP A 17 12.51 9.07 10.23
N GLY A 18 11.47 8.27 9.91
CA GLY A 18 10.30 8.78 9.17
C GLY A 18 10.49 8.93 7.66
N GLY A 19 11.47 8.26 7.06
CA GLY A 19 11.71 8.25 5.61
C GLY A 19 11.19 6.98 4.91
N GLY A 20 11.03 7.04 3.58
CA GLY A 20 10.84 5.88 2.74
C GLY A 20 12.17 5.38 2.20
N VAL A 21 12.33 4.07 2.05
CA VAL A 21 13.50 3.43 1.45
C VAL A 21 13.06 2.57 0.27
N ALA A 22 13.80 2.63 -0.82
CA ALA A 22 13.56 1.83 -2.00
C ALA A 22 14.61 0.74 -2.14
N PHE A 23 14.17 -0.48 -2.41
CA PHE A 23 15.02 -1.61 -2.73
C PHE A 23 14.67 -2.18 -4.09
N ARG A 24 15.64 -2.76 -4.76
CA ARG A 24 15.47 -3.53 -6.00
C ARG A 24 16.30 -4.79 -6.00
N TRP A 25 16.01 -5.68 -6.92
CA TRP A 25 16.85 -6.85 -7.20
C TRP A 25 17.41 -6.78 -8.62
N ALA A 26 18.67 -7.18 -8.77
CA ALA A 26 19.36 -7.15 -10.06
C ALA A 26 19.11 -8.37 -10.92
N GLY A 27 18.64 -9.48 -10.36
CA GLY A 27 18.64 -10.77 -11.05
C GLY A 27 17.45 -11.66 -10.71
N ALA A 28 17.74 -12.93 -10.43
CA ALA A 28 16.74 -13.97 -10.20
C ALA A 28 15.68 -13.56 -9.16
N ALA A 29 14.50 -14.13 -9.32
CA ALA A 29 13.35 -13.84 -8.50
C ALA A 29 13.68 -13.84 -6.99
N PRO A 30 13.56 -12.71 -6.28
CA PRO A 30 13.82 -12.65 -4.85
C PRO A 30 12.84 -13.52 -4.06
N ALA A 31 13.16 -13.78 -2.79
CA ALA A 31 12.15 -14.27 -1.87
C ALA A 31 11.03 -13.24 -1.76
N ILE A 32 9.78 -13.70 -1.89
CA ILE A 32 8.62 -12.81 -1.75
C ILE A 32 8.45 -12.52 -0.26
N PRO A 33 8.52 -11.26 0.18
CA PRO A 33 8.29 -10.94 1.59
C PRO A 33 6.89 -11.37 2.02
N SER A 34 6.77 -11.95 3.20
CA SER A 34 5.50 -12.39 3.78
C SER A 34 4.91 -11.33 4.73
N THR A 35 5.74 -10.43 5.24
CA THR A 35 5.35 -9.35 6.16
C THR A 35 6.08 -8.05 5.85
N ALA A 36 5.57 -6.94 6.41
CA ALA A 36 6.21 -5.63 6.26
C ALA A 36 7.53 -5.47 7.04
N VAL A 37 7.80 -6.34 8.01
CA VAL A 37 8.99 -6.26 8.90
C VAL A 37 10.00 -7.37 8.66
N GLU A 38 9.70 -8.33 7.79
CA GLU A 38 10.64 -9.39 7.44
C GLU A 38 11.88 -8.80 6.79
N PRO A 39 13.10 -9.20 7.21
CA PRO A 39 14.31 -8.78 6.52
C PRO A 39 14.28 -9.19 5.05
N LEU A 40 14.69 -8.29 4.17
CA LEU A 40 14.89 -8.63 2.76
C LEU A 40 16.10 -9.54 2.61
N ASP A 41 16.13 -10.32 1.55
CA ASP A 41 17.25 -11.21 1.28
C ASP A 41 18.55 -10.43 0.96
N ASP A 42 19.71 -11.07 1.13
CA ASP A 42 21.03 -10.47 0.96
C ASP A 42 21.32 -10.02 -0.50
N THR A 43 20.45 -10.36 -1.45
CA THR A 43 20.55 -9.96 -2.85
C THR A 43 19.75 -8.68 -3.15
N SER A 44 19.04 -8.16 -2.17
CA SER A 44 18.39 -6.86 -2.27
C SER A 44 19.42 -5.73 -2.33
N ILE A 45 19.18 -4.79 -3.22
CA ILE A 45 20.02 -3.62 -3.43
C ILE A 45 19.28 -2.41 -2.87
N ASP A 46 19.87 -1.80 -1.86
CA ASP A 46 19.39 -0.54 -1.30
C ASP A 46 19.66 0.60 -2.29
N LEU A 47 18.65 1.37 -2.62
CA LEU A 47 18.73 2.54 -3.49
C LEU A 47 18.83 3.85 -2.72
N GLY A 48 19.02 3.78 -1.40
CA GLY A 48 19.15 4.93 -0.54
C GLY A 48 17.82 5.64 -0.26
N ILE A 49 17.95 6.92 0.09
CA ILE A 49 16.84 7.75 0.55
C ILE A 49 15.97 8.20 -0.63
N ILE A 50 14.68 8.09 -0.48
CA ILE A 50 13.69 8.75 -1.32
C ILE A 50 13.50 10.17 -0.79
N THR A 51 13.45 11.16 -1.68
CA THR A 51 13.24 12.56 -1.27
C THR A 51 11.89 12.76 -0.57
N ASP A 52 11.71 13.91 0.07
CA ASP A 52 10.48 14.32 0.77
C ASP A 52 9.24 14.39 -0.13
N ALA A 53 9.43 14.39 -1.45
CA ALA A 53 8.34 14.21 -2.43
C ALA A 53 7.65 12.85 -2.30
N GLY A 54 8.32 11.86 -1.67
CA GLY A 54 7.79 10.52 -1.41
C GLY A 54 7.66 9.64 -2.64
N VAL A 55 6.81 8.62 -2.53
CA VAL A 55 6.50 7.68 -3.62
C VAL A 55 5.04 7.84 -4.04
N GLY A 56 4.83 8.27 -5.26
CA GLY A 56 3.50 8.32 -5.86
C GLY A 56 3.11 6.94 -6.44
N HIS A 57 1.92 6.45 -6.14
CA HIS A 57 1.34 5.27 -6.77
C HIS A 57 0.07 5.66 -7.52
N THR A 58 0.08 5.52 -8.83
CA THR A 58 -1.07 5.81 -9.70
C THR A 58 -1.64 4.52 -10.24
N ILE A 59 -2.97 4.37 -10.11
CA ILE A 59 -3.75 3.25 -10.67
C ILE A 59 -4.69 3.85 -11.71
N ALA A 60 -4.38 3.64 -12.98
CA ALA A 60 -5.23 4.05 -14.08
C ALA A 60 -6.08 2.87 -14.56
N LYS A 61 -7.38 3.10 -14.73
CA LYS A 61 -8.34 2.10 -15.23
C LYS A 61 -9.07 2.66 -16.42
N ASP A 62 -8.90 2.02 -17.57
CA ASP A 62 -9.67 2.36 -18.75
C ASP A 62 -10.95 1.55 -18.81
N THR A 63 -12.03 2.20 -19.20
CA THR A 63 -13.34 1.58 -19.35
C THR A 63 -13.93 1.89 -20.71
N THR A 64 -14.67 0.94 -21.25
CA THR A 64 -15.48 1.13 -22.47
C THR A 64 -16.94 0.94 -22.15
N ASP A 65 -17.74 1.95 -22.51
CA ASP A 65 -19.18 1.95 -22.32
C ASP A 65 -19.90 1.38 -23.54
N ARG A 66 -20.89 0.52 -23.30
CA ARG A 66 -21.85 0.13 -24.33
C ARG A 66 -23.18 0.83 -24.06
N LYS A 67 -23.71 1.49 -25.10
CA LYS A 67 -24.95 2.25 -25.03
C LYS A 67 -26.03 1.59 -25.87
N ASP A 68 -27.28 1.71 -25.43
CA ASP A 68 -28.43 1.33 -26.21
C ASP A 68 -28.75 2.32 -27.34
N ILE A 69 -29.74 2.05 -28.17
CA ILE A 69 -30.12 2.89 -29.28
C ILE A 69 -30.62 4.30 -28.86
N LYS A 70 -30.94 4.48 -27.56
CA LYS A 70 -31.35 5.76 -26.97
C LYS A 70 -30.20 6.48 -26.32
N GLY A 71 -28.96 5.94 -26.41
CA GLY A 71 -27.76 6.52 -25.83
C GLY A 71 -27.57 6.24 -24.33
N LYS A 72 -28.39 5.41 -23.71
CA LYS A 72 -28.25 5.02 -22.30
C LYS A 72 -27.19 3.93 -22.16
N THR A 73 -26.18 4.17 -21.31
CA THR A 73 -25.16 3.15 -20.96
C THR A 73 -25.85 1.98 -20.23
N TYR A 74 -25.69 0.77 -20.76
CA TYR A 74 -26.20 -0.45 -20.13
C TYR A 74 -25.10 -1.43 -19.69
N TYR A 75 -23.86 -1.19 -20.11
CA TYR A 75 -22.71 -2.03 -19.76
C TYR A 75 -21.45 -1.19 -19.77
N VAL A 76 -20.62 -1.36 -18.75
CA VAL A 76 -19.28 -0.77 -18.62
C VAL A 76 -18.28 -1.91 -18.51
N GLN A 77 -17.32 -1.97 -19.41
CA GLN A 77 -16.27 -2.97 -19.40
C GLN A 77 -14.92 -2.30 -19.09
N GLN A 78 -14.23 -2.79 -18.08
CA GLN A 78 -12.84 -2.41 -17.85
C GLN A 78 -11.97 -3.05 -18.94
N THR A 79 -11.19 -2.24 -19.65
CA THR A 79 -10.36 -2.68 -20.79
C THR A 79 -8.89 -2.78 -20.42
N SER A 80 -8.41 -1.95 -19.48
CA SER A 80 -7.05 -2.03 -18.96
C SER A 80 -6.97 -1.57 -17.51
N VAL A 81 -5.91 -1.99 -16.83
CA VAL A 81 -5.45 -1.46 -15.55
C VAL A 81 -3.96 -1.24 -15.66
N ASP A 82 -3.52 -0.03 -15.41
CA ASP A 82 -2.10 0.34 -15.39
C ASP A 82 -1.71 0.82 -13.99
N HIS A 83 -0.64 0.26 -13.46
CA HIS A 83 -0.02 0.70 -12.22
C HIS A 83 1.32 1.35 -12.51
N THR A 84 1.53 2.55 -11.99
CA THR A 84 2.81 3.26 -12.08
C THR A 84 3.22 3.79 -10.72
N PHE A 85 4.53 3.72 -10.44
CA PHE A 85 5.15 4.37 -9.30
C PHE A 85 6.06 5.49 -9.77
N THR A 86 5.99 6.61 -9.07
CA THR A 86 6.89 7.75 -9.29
C THR A 86 7.63 8.04 -8.00
N LEU A 87 8.93 8.22 -8.06
CA LEU A 87 9.78 8.55 -6.92
C LEU A 87 11.01 9.32 -7.38
N THR A 88 11.63 10.04 -6.46
CA THR A 88 12.89 10.74 -6.70
C THR A 88 13.97 10.15 -5.82
N LEU A 89 15.03 9.64 -6.47
CA LEU A 89 16.21 9.09 -5.81
C LEU A 89 17.23 10.21 -5.59
N ALA A 90 17.66 10.38 -4.34
CA ALA A 90 18.49 11.50 -3.93
C ALA A 90 20.00 11.30 -4.17
N ASP A 91 20.47 10.05 -4.30
CA ASP A 91 21.89 9.76 -4.46
C ASP A 91 22.27 9.48 -5.91
N SER A 92 22.68 10.54 -6.60
CA SER A 92 23.08 10.47 -8.02
C SER A 92 24.45 9.92 -8.26
N THR A 93 25.26 9.71 -7.22
CA THR A 93 26.64 9.20 -7.34
C THR A 93 26.74 7.72 -7.03
N ASP A 94 25.69 7.15 -6.45
CA ASP A 94 25.62 5.73 -6.14
C ASP A 94 25.53 4.89 -7.43
N LEU A 95 26.40 3.89 -7.55
CA LEU A 95 26.47 3.02 -8.73
C LEU A 95 25.20 2.20 -8.92
N ASP A 96 24.54 1.82 -7.84
CA ASP A 96 23.33 1.02 -7.90
C ASP A 96 22.11 1.86 -8.30
N VAL A 97 22.07 3.12 -7.89
CA VAL A 97 21.11 4.10 -8.39
C VAL A 97 21.32 4.32 -9.89
N LEU A 98 22.54 4.58 -10.34
CA LEU A 98 22.86 4.75 -11.76
C LEU A 98 22.49 3.51 -12.58
N ARG A 99 22.85 2.31 -12.13
CA ARG A 99 22.48 1.04 -12.78
C ARG A 99 20.98 0.82 -12.82
N THR A 100 20.26 1.32 -11.83
CA THR A 100 18.81 1.24 -11.79
C THR A 100 18.17 2.07 -12.89
N ILE A 101 18.72 3.26 -13.13
CA ILE A 101 18.19 4.24 -14.07
C ILE A 101 18.54 3.87 -15.52
N VAL A 102 19.82 3.59 -15.81
CA VAL A 102 20.28 3.37 -17.19
C VAL A 102 20.46 1.89 -17.56
N GLY A 103 20.37 0.97 -16.58
CA GLY A 103 20.65 -0.45 -16.76
C GLY A 103 22.11 -0.81 -16.44
N ASP A 104 22.34 -2.03 -15.95
CA ASP A 104 23.65 -2.49 -15.44
C ASP A 104 24.76 -2.41 -16.51
N ASP A 105 24.45 -2.79 -17.75
CA ASP A 105 25.41 -2.79 -18.89
C ASP A 105 25.86 -1.39 -19.30
N ASN A 106 25.17 -0.36 -18.85
CA ASN A 106 25.43 1.02 -19.23
C ASN A 106 26.27 1.80 -18.21
N VAL A 107 26.56 1.20 -17.04
CA VAL A 107 27.43 1.77 -16.01
C VAL A 107 28.73 0.96 -16.00
N LEU A 108 29.79 1.56 -16.50
CA LEU A 108 31.12 0.95 -16.59
C LEU A 108 32.02 1.58 -15.52
N VAL A 109 32.70 0.74 -14.76
CA VAL A 109 33.73 1.14 -13.80
C VAL A 109 35.06 0.59 -14.27
N ASP A 110 36.04 1.46 -14.44
CA ASP A 110 37.39 1.03 -14.82
C ASP A 110 38.23 0.58 -13.63
N GLY A 111 39.48 0.11 -13.90
CA GLY A 111 40.39 -0.34 -12.84
C GLY A 111 40.89 0.75 -11.90
N GLU A 112 40.66 2.02 -12.22
CA GLU A 112 41.02 3.18 -11.43
C GLU A 112 39.86 3.75 -10.64
N GLY A 113 38.64 3.16 -10.82
CA GLY A 113 37.44 3.58 -10.14
C GLY A 113 36.66 4.69 -10.85
N ASN A 114 37.04 5.05 -12.11
CA ASN A 114 36.27 6.02 -12.88
C ASN A 114 34.98 5.39 -13.39
N VAL A 115 33.89 6.14 -13.34
CA VAL A 115 32.57 5.70 -13.75
C VAL A 115 32.20 6.34 -15.09
N THR A 116 31.82 5.50 -16.05
CA THR A 116 31.28 5.94 -17.32
C THR A 116 29.82 5.49 -17.44
N VAL A 117 28.91 6.43 -17.56
CA VAL A 117 27.49 6.16 -17.77
C VAL A 117 27.14 6.36 -19.24
N ARG A 118 26.55 5.34 -19.86
CA ARG A 118 26.12 5.37 -21.26
C ARG A 118 24.63 5.58 -21.38
N HIS A 119 24.20 6.64 -22.01
CA HIS A 119 22.81 6.89 -22.37
C HIS A 119 22.54 6.38 -23.77
N ASN A 120 21.66 5.41 -23.91
CA ASN A 120 21.29 4.79 -25.18
C ASN A 120 19.79 4.42 -25.21
N ALA A 121 19.31 3.94 -26.36
CA ALA A 121 17.90 3.58 -26.54
C ALA A 121 17.51 2.20 -25.99
N LYS A 122 18.39 1.52 -25.23
CA LYS A 122 18.04 0.23 -24.62
C LYS A 122 16.97 0.43 -23.55
N VAL A 123 16.00 -0.45 -23.57
CA VAL A 123 14.93 -0.48 -22.57
C VAL A 123 15.51 -0.98 -21.23
N ALA A 124 15.19 -0.30 -20.15
CA ALA A 124 15.59 -0.73 -18.80
C ALA A 124 15.08 -2.14 -18.49
N PRO A 125 15.85 -2.97 -17.78
CA PRO A 125 15.43 -4.32 -17.44
C PRO A 125 14.25 -4.31 -16.46
N ARG A 126 13.44 -5.37 -16.52
CA ARG A 126 12.41 -5.64 -15.52
C ARG A 126 13.06 -6.15 -14.25
N ARG A 127 12.58 -5.67 -13.09
CA ARG A 127 13.14 -5.98 -11.77
C ARG A 127 12.03 -6.08 -10.75
N SER A 128 12.30 -6.75 -9.64
CA SER A 128 11.47 -6.68 -8.45
C SER A 128 11.86 -5.47 -7.59
N TRP A 129 10.87 -4.89 -6.89
CA TRP A 129 11.02 -3.69 -6.10
C TRP A 129 10.32 -3.83 -4.76
N VAL A 130 10.86 -3.17 -3.77
CA VAL A 130 10.21 -2.95 -2.47
C VAL A 130 10.30 -1.47 -2.14
N PHE A 131 9.20 -0.93 -1.64
CA PHE A 131 9.14 0.38 -1.01
C PHE A 131 8.67 0.21 0.42
N ASP A 132 9.52 0.60 1.36
CA ASP A 132 9.22 0.59 2.79
C ASP A 132 8.92 2.00 3.27
N PHE A 133 7.82 2.17 3.98
CA PHE A 133 7.34 3.45 4.50
C PHE A 133 7.15 3.35 6.00
N SER A 134 7.65 4.36 6.73
CA SER A 134 7.27 4.59 8.12
C SER A 134 5.90 5.24 8.18
N LEU A 135 5.05 4.70 9.07
CA LEU A 135 3.76 5.28 9.46
C LEU A 135 3.83 5.69 10.93
N ASP A 136 2.93 6.56 11.38
CA ASP A 136 2.90 7.00 12.78
C ASP A 136 2.85 5.85 13.79
N GLN A 137 2.20 4.74 13.44
CA GLN A 137 2.01 3.59 14.32
C GLN A 137 2.49 2.28 13.72
N GLY A 138 3.35 2.32 12.70
CA GLY A 138 3.80 1.09 12.05
C GLY A 138 4.62 1.30 10.79
N VAL A 139 4.68 0.27 9.99
CA VAL A 139 5.36 0.28 8.70
C VAL A 139 4.45 -0.29 7.61
N LYS A 140 4.57 0.26 6.42
CA LYS A 140 3.97 -0.28 5.20
C LYS A 140 5.09 -0.72 4.27
N ARG A 141 4.97 -1.91 3.72
CA ARG A 141 5.81 -2.42 2.63
C ARG A 141 4.98 -2.65 1.39
N SER A 142 5.40 -2.07 0.27
CA SER A 142 4.83 -2.34 -1.04
C SER A 142 5.81 -3.19 -1.84
N PHE A 143 5.45 -4.44 -2.12
CA PHE A 143 6.23 -5.35 -2.95
C PHE A 143 5.69 -5.39 -4.38
N ILE A 144 6.59 -5.22 -5.34
CA ILE A 144 6.34 -5.29 -6.79
C ILE A 144 7.21 -6.40 -7.35
N GLU A 145 6.62 -7.45 -7.88
CA GLU A 145 7.40 -8.54 -8.47
C GLU A 145 8.04 -8.13 -9.79
N VAL A 146 7.30 -7.41 -10.64
CA VAL A 146 7.75 -7.04 -11.98
C VAL A 146 7.50 -5.56 -12.23
N GLY A 147 8.53 -4.75 -12.06
CA GLY A 147 8.52 -3.32 -12.37
C GLY A 147 9.62 -2.95 -13.37
N GLN A 148 9.40 -1.92 -14.17
CA GLN A 148 10.34 -1.44 -15.18
C GLN A 148 10.38 0.07 -15.17
N VAL A 149 11.58 0.65 -15.11
CA VAL A 149 11.75 2.09 -15.30
C VAL A 149 11.41 2.42 -16.75
N ILE A 150 10.41 3.25 -16.97
CA ILE A 150 9.93 3.67 -18.29
C ILE A 150 10.23 5.12 -18.62
N SER A 151 10.49 5.94 -17.60
CA SER A 151 10.81 7.36 -17.77
C SER A 151 11.74 7.83 -16.67
N ILE A 152 12.63 8.72 -17.03
CA ILE A 152 13.50 9.49 -16.14
C ILE A 152 13.12 10.95 -16.39
N GLY A 153 12.90 11.70 -15.32
CA GLY A 153 12.61 13.14 -15.39
C GLY A 153 13.82 13.95 -15.81
N ASP A 154 13.61 15.26 -15.88
CA ASP A 154 14.69 16.20 -16.20
C ASP A 154 15.76 16.18 -15.10
N VAL A 155 17.02 16.05 -15.52
CA VAL A 155 18.17 16.10 -14.63
C VAL A 155 18.81 17.48 -14.74
N THR A 156 18.71 18.28 -13.68
CA THR A 156 19.32 19.61 -13.64
C THR A 156 20.67 19.54 -12.95
N HIS A 157 21.69 20.01 -13.63
CA HIS A 157 23.06 20.08 -13.11
C HIS A 157 23.33 21.47 -12.51
N VAL A 158 23.42 21.54 -11.18
CA VAL A 158 23.81 22.78 -10.46
C VAL A 158 25.06 22.50 -9.64
N SER A 159 25.91 23.53 -9.49
CA SER A 159 27.23 23.38 -8.89
C SER A 159 27.23 23.17 -7.36
N SER A 160 26.10 23.36 -6.71
CA SER A 160 25.95 23.37 -5.26
C SER A 160 25.07 22.25 -4.69
N GLU A 161 24.45 21.44 -5.53
CA GLU A 161 23.46 20.43 -5.10
C GLU A 161 23.78 19.08 -5.73
N MET A 162 23.41 18.01 -5.01
CA MET A 162 23.44 16.65 -5.57
C MET A 162 22.32 16.52 -6.63
N TYR A 163 22.61 15.77 -7.66
CA TYR A 163 21.60 15.53 -8.71
C TYR A 163 20.59 14.52 -8.19
N GLU A 164 19.34 14.78 -8.47
CA GLU A 164 18.24 13.89 -8.15
C GLU A 164 17.68 13.28 -9.43
N PHE A 165 17.24 12.02 -9.33
CA PHE A 165 16.61 11.31 -10.44
C PHE A 165 15.15 11.03 -10.13
N ALA A 166 14.25 11.81 -10.77
CA ALA A 166 12.83 11.46 -10.79
C ALA A 166 12.61 10.30 -11.76
N VAL A 167 12.13 9.17 -11.24
CA VAL A 167 11.90 7.96 -12.05
C VAL A 167 10.43 7.56 -12.04
N THR A 168 9.95 7.05 -13.17
CA THR A 168 8.65 6.42 -13.29
C THR A 168 8.83 4.95 -13.57
N ILE A 169 8.23 4.11 -12.72
CA ILE A 169 8.25 2.66 -12.83
C ILE A 169 6.87 2.19 -13.27
N LYS A 170 6.78 1.52 -14.41
CA LYS A 170 5.58 0.78 -14.82
C LYS A 170 5.60 -0.59 -14.17
N VAL A 171 4.47 -0.98 -13.59
CA VAL A 171 4.28 -2.28 -12.93
C VAL A 171 3.54 -3.22 -13.86
N PHE A 172 3.92 -4.48 -13.83
CA PHE A 172 3.29 -5.57 -14.57
C PHE A 172 2.77 -6.61 -13.59
N GLU A 173 1.83 -7.43 -14.04
CA GLU A 173 1.33 -8.55 -13.26
C GLU A 173 2.48 -9.48 -12.84
N GLY A 174 2.51 -9.84 -11.57
CA GLY A 174 3.53 -10.70 -10.99
C GLY A 174 3.07 -12.16 -10.96
N PRO A 175 3.68 -13.07 -11.74
CA PRO A 175 3.23 -14.46 -11.80
C PRO A 175 3.34 -15.23 -10.48
N ARG A 176 4.26 -14.82 -9.58
CA ARG A 176 4.47 -15.47 -8.27
C ARG A 176 3.64 -14.86 -7.14
N ILE A 177 2.96 -13.74 -7.41
CA ILE A 177 2.03 -13.07 -6.49
C ILE A 177 0.58 -13.13 -7.00
N ASP A 178 0.22 -14.27 -7.60
CA ASP A 178 -1.13 -14.58 -8.07
C ASP A 178 -1.68 -13.63 -9.14
N GLY A 179 -0.79 -12.97 -9.90
CA GLY A 179 -1.16 -11.99 -10.91
C GLY A 179 -1.39 -10.58 -10.34
N ASP A 180 -1.13 -10.36 -9.05
CA ASP A 180 -1.19 -9.03 -8.47
C ASP A 180 -0.13 -8.11 -9.12
N PHE A 181 -0.46 -6.82 -9.26
CA PHE A 181 0.51 -5.79 -9.65
C PHE A 181 1.39 -5.40 -8.45
N VAL A 182 0.78 -5.21 -7.29
CA VAL A 182 1.43 -4.75 -6.06
C VAL A 182 0.84 -5.51 -4.89
N ARG A 183 1.69 -5.94 -3.96
CA ARG A 183 1.26 -6.50 -2.68
C ARG A 183 1.66 -5.57 -1.55
N ASP A 184 0.67 -4.92 -0.96
CA ASP A 184 0.85 -4.04 0.19
C ASP A 184 0.72 -4.83 1.49
N MET A 185 1.73 -4.72 2.35
CA MET A 185 1.79 -5.34 3.66
C MET A 185 1.93 -4.27 4.73
N TYR A 186 1.29 -4.46 5.87
CA TYR A 186 1.32 -3.54 7.00
C TYR A 186 1.73 -4.27 8.25
N ALA A 187 2.60 -3.66 9.06
CA ALA A 187 2.94 -4.11 10.40
C ALA A 187 2.88 -2.92 11.36
N TRP A 188 2.36 -3.14 12.55
CA TRP A 188 2.18 -2.12 13.58
C TRP A 188 3.24 -2.26 14.66
N VAL A 189 3.72 -1.14 15.21
CA VAL A 189 4.90 -1.09 16.11
C VAL A 189 4.66 -1.87 17.41
N ASP A 190 3.43 -1.94 17.86
CA ASP A 190 3.05 -2.67 19.09
C ASP A 190 2.64 -4.13 18.84
N GLY A 191 2.76 -4.61 17.60
CA GLY A 191 2.34 -5.96 17.20
C GLY A 191 0.82 -6.14 17.16
N SER A 192 0.05 -5.09 17.42
CA SER A 192 -1.39 -5.12 17.25
C SER A 192 -1.74 -4.94 15.76
N ALA A 193 -2.53 -5.86 15.22
CA ALA A 193 -3.11 -5.65 13.90
C ALA A 193 -4.02 -4.42 13.93
N MET A 194 -4.16 -3.71 12.80
CA MET A 194 -5.07 -2.57 12.70
C MET A 194 -6.45 -2.94 13.21
N LEU A 195 -6.96 -2.15 14.17
CA LEU A 195 -8.30 -2.33 14.66
C LEU A 195 -9.31 -2.22 13.52
N GLY A 196 -10.21 -3.17 13.42
CA GLY A 196 -11.26 -3.18 12.43
C GLY A 196 -12.51 -3.91 12.92
N VAL A 197 -13.64 -3.69 12.24
CA VAL A 197 -14.86 -4.47 12.46
C VAL A 197 -14.88 -5.63 11.47
N SER A 198 -14.75 -6.86 11.97
CA SER A 198 -14.72 -8.10 11.16
C SER A 198 -16.10 -8.56 10.69
N THR A 199 -17.18 -8.20 11.40
CA THR A 199 -18.55 -8.50 10.96
C THR A 199 -18.78 -7.96 9.56
N ALA A 200 -19.15 -8.84 8.61
CA ALA A 200 -19.32 -8.48 7.21
C ALA A 200 -20.69 -7.84 6.95
N LEU A 201 -21.73 -8.40 7.55
CA LEU A 201 -23.14 -7.99 7.39
C LEU A 201 -23.93 -8.32 8.66
N LEU A 202 -25.04 -7.64 8.87
CA LEU A 202 -26.02 -7.96 9.92
C LEU A 202 -27.11 -8.85 9.33
N PRO A 203 -27.55 -9.91 10.06
CA PRO A 203 -28.70 -10.70 9.64
C PRO A 203 -29.96 -9.84 9.54
N SER A 204 -30.89 -10.21 8.65
CA SER A 204 -32.19 -9.56 8.59
C SER A 204 -33.01 -9.83 9.86
N GLY A 205 -33.77 -8.84 10.31
CA GLY A 205 -34.74 -8.96 11.40
C GLY A 205 -36.18 -8.97 10.88
N THR A 206 -37.15 -9.15 11.78
CA THR A 206 -38.58 -9.06 11.49
C THR A 206 -39.26 -8.17 12.54
N VAL A 207 -40.16 -7.30 12.13
CA VAL A 207 -40.94 -6.42 13.03
C VAL A 207 -41.64 -7.26 14.10
N GLY A 208 -41.52 -6.83 15.37
CA GLY A 208 -42.11 -7.48 16.51
C GLY A 208 -41.48 -8.79 16.94
N ALA A 209 -40.45 -9.29 16.25
CA ALA A 209 -39.65 -10.44 16.68
C ALA A 209 -38.38 -10.02 17.39
N GLU A 210 -37.93 -10.84 18.33
CA GLU A 210 -36.66 -10.59 19.05
C GLU A 210 -35.47 -10.69 18.07
N TYR A 211 -34.61 -9.69 18.10
CA TYR A 211 -33.38 -9.61 17.31
C TYR A 211 -32.16 -9.70 18.23
N GLY A 212 -31.16 -10.46 17.83
CA GLY A 212 -29.88 -10.57 18.53
C GLY A 212 -28.73 -10.87 17.58
N HIS A 213 -27.69 -10.03 17.58
CA HIS A 213 -26.46 -10.28 16.83
C HIS A 213 -25.28 -9.60 17.49
N THR A 214 -24.13 -10.29 17.53
CA THR A 214 -22.88 -9.74 18.09
C THR A 214 -21.96 -9.29 16.96
N VAL A 215 -21.61 -8.00 16.97
CA VAL A 215 -20.57 -7.42 16.12
C VAL A 215 -19.21 -7.77 16.71
N ARG A 216 -18.25 -8.12 15.85
CA ARG A 216 -16.91 -8.52 16.25
C ARG A 216 -15.86 -7.58 15.69
N ALA A 217 -14.85 -7.26 16.51
CA ALA A 217 -13.64 -6.58 16.10
C ALA A 217 -12.54 -7.57 15.73
N VAL A 218 -11.53 -7.08 15.02
CA VAL A 218 -10.29 -7.76 14.70
C VAL A 218 -9.14 -6.77 14.84
N GLY A 219 -7.98 -7.25 15.29
CA GLY A 219 -6.82 -6.39 15.53
C GLY A 219 -7.01 -5.45 16.72
N GLY A 220 -6.12 -4.47 16.88
CA GLY A 220 -6.10 -3.60 18.06
C GLY A 220 -5.76 -4.37 19.35
N THR A 221 -5.93 -3.69 20.48
CA THR A 221 -5.65 -4.22 21.83
C THR A 221 -6.94 -4.43 22.61
N ALA A 222 -7.28 -5.66 22.98
CA ALA A 222 -8.45 -5.93 23.82
C ALA A 222 -8.29 -5.34 25.24
N PRO A 223 -9.36 -4.96 25.94
CA PRO A 223 -10.77 -5.12 25.56
C PRO A 223 -11.25 -4.06 24.59
N TYR A 224 -12.31 -4.40 23.86
CA TYR A 224 -12.97 -3.50 22.90
C TYR A 224 -14.25 -2.92 23.49
N VAL A 225 -14.55 -1.67 23.12
CA VAL A 225 -15.81 -1.01 23.45
C VAL A 225 -16.51 -0.64 22.14
N TYR A 226 -17.78 -1.03 22.02
CA TYR A 226 -18.59 -0.83 20.84
C TYR A 226 -19.66 0.22 21.07
N GLU A 227 -20.01 0.94 20.02
CA GLU A 227 -21.06 1.95 20.01
C GLU A 227 -21.72 1.98 18.62
N ALA A 228 -23.03 2.03 18.55
CA ALA A 228 -23.74 2.39 17.33
C ALA A 228 -23.88 3.91 17.26
N GLU A 229 -23.07 4.56 16.43
CA GLU A 229 -23.08 6.02 16.28
C GLU A 229 -24.36 6.51 15.61
N SER A 230 -24.94 5.69 14.71
CA SER A 230 -26.18 6.01 14.01
C SER A 230 -26.78 4.79 13.30
N GLY A 231 -28.02 4.92 12.83
CA GLY A 231 -28.68 3.99 11.90
C GLY A 231 -29.27 2.75 12.54
N LEU A 232 -29.28 2.60 13.89
CA LEU A 232 -30.05 1.51 14.50
C LEU A 232 -31.55 1.77 14.35
N PRO A 233 -32.35 0.76 13.89
CA PRO A 233 -33.80 0.82 13.87
C PRO A 233 -34.39 1.01 15.27
N ASP A 234 -35.55 1.67 15.34
CA ASP A 234 -36.28 1.83 16.59
C ASP A 234 -36.60 0.48 17.23
N GLY A 235 -36.35 0.38 18.54
CA GLY A 235 -36.52 -0.85 19.32
C GLY A 235 -35.26 -1.72 19.42
N LEU A 236 -34.16 -1.36 18.70
CA LEU A 236 -32.87 -2.01 18.83
C LEU A 236 -31.89 -1.13 19.61
N THR A 237 -31.01 -1.77 20.37
CA THR A 237 -29.91 -1.13 21.10
C THR A 237 -28.62 -1.89 20.88
N MET A 238 -27.47 -1.22 21.06
CA MET A 238 -26.15 -1.86 21.04
C MET A 238 -25.49 -1.74 22.42
N SER A 239 -25.02 -2.87 22.92
CA SER A 239 -24.24 -2.91 24.17
C SER A 239 -22.76 -2.53 23.92
N ALA A 240 -22.04 -2.16 24.99
CA ALA A 240 -20.60 -1.91 24.91
C ALA A 240 -19.77 -3.15 24.52
N ASP A 241 -20.33 -4.34 24.66
CA ASP A 241 -19.70 -5.61 24.25
C ASP A 241 -19.98 -5.97 22.78
N GLY A 242 -20.70 -5.11 22.05
CA GLY A 242 -20.99 -5.26 20.62
C GLY A 242 -22.26 -6.05 20.30
N GLU A 243 -23.11 -6.36 21.27
CA GLU A 243 -24.37 -7.04 21.04
C GLU A 243 -25.44 -6.02 20.60
N ILE A 244 -26.02 -6.22 19.42
CA ILE A 244 -27.23 -5.54 18.97
C ILE A 244 -28.40 -6.42 19.36
N SER A 245 -29.32 -5.90 20.18
CA SER A 245 -30.48 -6.66 20.67
C SER A 245 -31.70 -5.78 20.81
N GLY A 246 -32.88 -6.41 20.90
CA GLY A 246 -34.18 -5.75 21.06
C GLY A 246 -35.25 -6.27 20.12
N THR A 247 -36.35 -5.54 20.00
CA THR A 247 -37.48 -5.88 19.11
C THR A 247 -37.71 -4.71 18.16
N PRO A 248 -37.39 -4.83 16.85
CA PRO A 248 -37.58 -3.74 15.92
C PRO A 248 -39.06 -3.39 15.75
N ALA A 249 -39.35 -2.10 15.78
CA ALA A 249 -40.74 -1.60 15.74
C ALA A 249 -41.23 -1.28 14.35
N THR A 250 -40.34 -1.07 13.37
CA THR A 250 -40.67 -0.65 12.01
C THR A 250 -39.89 -1.45 10.99
N GLU A 251 -40.53 -1.75 9.86
CA GLU A 251 -39.85 -2.35 8.69
C GLU A 251 -39.01 -1.31 7.94
N GLY A 252 -38.00 -1.76 7.24
CA GLY A 252 -37.19 -0.92 6.38
C GLY A 252 -35.75 -1.36 6.28
N GLU A 253 -34.98 -0.63 5.46
CA GLU A 253 -33.53 -0.78 5.31
C GLU A 253 -32.84 0.35 6.05
N SER A 254 -31.81 0.02 6.81
CA SER A 254 -31.01 0.98 7.54
C SER A 254 -29.50 0.72 7.35
N SER A 255 -28.70 1.75 7.57
CA SER A 255 -27.23 1.69 7.52
C SER A 255 -26.70 1.98 8.92
N VAL A 256 -26.37 0.92 9.67
CA VAL A 256 -25.87 1.02 11.04
C VAL A 256 -24.40 1.36 11.02
N VAL A 257 -24.03 2.53 11.55
CA VAL A 257 -22.63 2.90 11.71
C VAL A 257 -22.15 2.41 13.07
N VAL A 258 -21.31 1.38 13.03
CA VAL A 258 -20.69 0.82 14.24
C VAL A 258 -19.31 1.41 14.41
N LYS A 259 -19.04 1.92 15.60
CA LYS A 259 -17.73 2.33 16.08
C LYS A 259 -17.22 1.29 17.08
N VAL A 260 -15.96 0.92 16.97
CA VAL A 260 -15.23 0.13 17.96
C VAL A 260 -14.02 0.92 18.41
N MET A 261 -13.75 0.89 19.71
CA MET A 261 -12.55 1.47 20.33
C MET A 261 -11.82 0.37 21.10
N ASP A 262 -10.53 0.31 20.97
CA ASP A 262 -9.67 -0.63 21.68
C ASP A 262 -9.12 -0.04 23.01
N ALA A 263 -8.43 -0.87 23.79
CA ALA A 263 -7.83 -0.42 25.06
C ALA A 263 -6.69 0.60 24.87
N GLY A 264 -6.08 0.67 23.69
CA GLY A 264 -5.08 1.67 23.32
C GLY A 264 -5.68 3.01 22.88
N GLY A 265 -7.01 3.09 22.72
CA GLY A 265 -7.71 4.28 22.24
C GLY A 265 -7.81 4.38 20.72
N ALA A 266 -7.35 3.37 19.97
CA ALA A 266 -7.57 3.31 18.52
C ALA A 266 -9.05 3.13 18.21
N ILE A 267 -9.52 3.75 17.13
CA ILE A 267 -10.94 3.73 16.74
C ILE A 267 -11.07 3.22 15.30
N ALA A 268 -11.99 2.28 15.11
CA ALA A 268 -12.44 1.87 13.78
C ALA A 268 -13.95 2.04 13.63
N ARG A 269 -14.39 2.30 12.39
CA ARG A 269 -15.80 2.45 12.03
C ARG A 269 -16.13 1.60 10.84
N LYS A 270 -17.35 1.04 10.84
CA LYS A 270 -17.89 0.30 9.70
C LYS A 270 -19.38 0.53 9.59
N THR A 271 -19.83 0.78 8.36
CA THR A 271 -21.27 0.83 8.06
C THR A 271 -21.73 -0.56 7.66
N LEU A 272 -22.76 -1.06 8.36
CA LEU A 272 -23.36 -2.37 8.16
C LEU A 272 -24.82 -2.20 7.74
N PRO A 273 -25.23 -2.76 6.59
CA PRO A 273 -26.63 -2.75 6.21
C PRO A 273 -27.44 -3.68 7.12
N LEU A 274 -28.64 -3.23 7.52
CA LEU A 274 -29.62 -4.01 8.27
C LEU A 274 -30.98 -3.87 7.64
N VAL A 275 -31.61 -4.99 7.35
CA VAL A 275 -32.96 -5.06 6.77
C VAL A 275 -33.93 -5.64 7.81
N ILE A 276 -35.02 -4.92 8.08
CA ILE A 276 -36.11 -5.38 8.93
C ILE A 276 -37.33 -5.64 8.02
N ALA A 277 -37.73 -6.87 7.95
CA ALA A 277 -38.94 -7.29 7.21
C ALA A 277 -40.19 -7.08 8.05
N GLY A 278 -41.35 -6.86 7.38
CA GLY A 278 -42.65 -6.70 8.02
C GLY A 278 -43.24 -7.99 8.54
#